data_c5359193b87245c04126216d37b29f48
#
_entry.id   c5359193b87245c04126216d37b29f48
#
_cell.length_a   1.000
_cell.length_b   1.000
_cell.length_c   1.000
_cell.angle_alpha   90.00
_cell.angle_beta   90.00
_cell.angle_gamma   90.00
#
_symmetry.space_group_name_H-M   'P 1'
#
loop_
_entity.id
_entity.type
_entity.pdbx_description
1 polymer ?
#
loop_
_entity_poly.entity_id
_entity_poly.type
_entity_poly.pdbx_seq_one_letter_code
_entity_poly.pdbx_strand_id
1 'polypeptide(L)'
;MKKQLATLLLTFIFCFTTVIPGFAADSAMPMADKIGAMEKMLYGTEQSGSLLQRMDSLEDDVYGTITSDAIINRVDNMYDYLEGTPDNGEASFATKLNVVEWKMNESMSGGAAKNRIEATEKLLYGQNQTGSLSGRLESLLKLASYTDGNVPVQQVVLPKDSVFKIAFTSELSTKMSRKGDVVHFKAADNLYVNDVLVLPKGATGIGEVKKVVQPGIFGKD
;
A
#
# COMPACT_ATOMS: atom_id res chain seq x y z
N MET A 1 -3.38 -33.12 -24.26
CA MET A 1 -3.43 -32.90 -22.78
C MET A 1 -4.19 -31.60 -22.52
N LYS A 2 -5.48 -31.69 -22.21
CA LYS A 2 -6.29 -30.52 -21.84
C LYS A 2 -5.99 -30.17 -20.37
N LYS A 3 -5.39 -28.98 -20.14
CA LYS A 3 -5.22 -28.43 -18.80
C LYS A 3 -6.60 -28.12 -18.25
N GLN A 4 -7.04 -28.85 -17.21
CA GLN A 4 -8.26 -28.52 -16.49
C GLN A 4 -8.03 -27.22 -15.72
N LEU A 5 -8.85 -26.23 -16.02
CA LEU A 5 -8.86 -24.94 -15.34
C LEU A 5 -9.61 -25.13 -14.02
N ALA A 6 -8.89 -25.20 -12.90
CA ALA A 6 -9.52 -25.15 -11.59
C ALA A 6 -10.15 -23.78 -11.40
N THR A 7 -11.47 -23.73 -11.23
CA THR A 7 -12.17 -22.47 -10.97
C THR A 7 -11.90 -22.04 -9.54
N LEU A 8 -11.00 -21.07 -9.37
CA LEU A 8 -10.75 -20.42 -8.09
C LEU A 8 -11.68 -19.20 -7.99
N LEU A 9 -12.70 -19.29 -7.12
CA LEU A 9 -13.56 -18.12 -6.84
C LEU A 9 -12.84 -17.26 -5.80
N LEU A 10 -12.19 -16.21 -6.27
CA LEU A 10 -11.47 -15.25 -5.44
C LEU A 10 -12.38 -14.04 -5.20
N THR A 11 -12.74 -13.79 -3.95
CA THR A 11 -13.44 -12.54 -3.58
C THR A 11 -12.39 -11.57 -3.09
N PHE A 12 -12.27 -10.45 -3.77
CA PHE A 12 -11.33 -9.40 -3.43
C PHE A 12 -11.92 -8.52 -2.34
N ILE A 13 -11.17 -8.36 -1.27
CA ILE A 13 -11.38 -7.25 -0.34
C ILE A 13 -10.31 -6.22 -0.70
N PHE A 14 -10.68 -5.28 -1.54
CA PHE A 14 -9.89 -4.06 -1.65
C PHE A 14 -10.05 -3.31 -0.35
N CYS A 15 -8.98 -3.12 0.40
CA CYS A 15 -8.91 -2.05 1.38
C CYS A 15 -8.73 -0.70 0.66
N PHE A 16 -9.69 -0.37 -0.20
CA PHE A 16 -10.11 1.00 -0.31
C PHE A 16 -11.07 1.20 0.86
N THR A 17 -10.86 2.21 1.66
CA THR A 17 -11.88 2.68 2.60
C THR A 17 -13.10 3.09 1.79
N THR A 18 -13.90 2.11 1.35
CA THR A 18 -15.26 2.37 0.95
C THR A 18 -15.98 2.71 2.25
N VAL A 19 -16.27 3.96 2.46
CA VAL A 19 -17.28 4.36 3.42
C VAL A 19 -18.56 3.67 2.99
N ILE A 20 -18.87 2.54 3.61
CA ILE A 20 -20.18 1.89 3.49
C ILE A 20 -21.11 2.77 4.35
N PRO A 21 -22.05 3.50 3.76
CA PRO A 21 -23.01 4.23 4.56
C PRO A 21 -23.92 3.21 5.24
N GLY A 22 -23.75 3.00 6.54
CA GLY A 22 -24.63 2.14 7.30
C GLY A 22 -24.06 1.47 8.55
N PHE A 23 -22.78 1.58 8.86
CA PHE A 23 -22.25 1.19 10.17
C PHE A 23 -21.82 2.43 10.95
N ALA A 24 -22.77 2.97 11.70
CA ALA A 24 -22.49 3.91 12.77
C ALA A 24 -21.82 3.12 13.90
N ALA A 25 -20.54 3.31 14.04
CA ALA A 25 -19.76 3.41 15.26
C ALA A 25 -18.35 3.77 14.81
N ASP A 26 -18.08 5.03 14.80
CA ASP A 26 -16.77 5.62 14.70
C ASP A 26 -15.95 5.19 15.94
N SER A 27 -15.45 3.96 15.92
CA SER A 27 -14.34 3.59 16.77
C SER A 27 -13.09 4.05 16.05
N ALA A 28 -12.70 5.30 16.26
CA ALA A 28 -11.42 5.82 15.85
C ALA A 28 -10.34 4.77 16.17
N MET A 29 -9.50 4.43 15.17
CA MET A 29 -8.44 3.45 15.38
C MET A 29 -7.63 3.83 16.62
N PRO A 30 -7.39 2.89 17.58
CA PRO A 30 -6.63 3.18 18.79
C PRO A 30 -5.24 3.75 18.46
N MET A 31 -4.75 4.66 19.28
CA MET A 31 -3.43 5.30 19.10
C MET A 31 -2.31 4.28 18.90
N ALA A 32 -2.30 3.21 19.68
CA ALA A 32 -1.30 2.14 19.57
C ALA A 32 -1.33 1.45 18.20
N ASP A 33 -2.52 1.24 17.66
CA ASP A 33 -2.72 0.59 16.35
C ASP A 33 -2.29 1.54 15.22
N LYS A 34 -2.56 2.86 15.35
CA LYS A 34 -2.05 3.87 14.39
C LYS A 34 -0.52 3.88 14.36
N ILE A 35 0.13 3.90 15.52
CA ILE A 35 1.60 3.84 15.63
C ILE A 35 2.11 2.54 15.00
N GLY A 36 1.51 1.39 15.32
CA GLY A 36 1.89 0.10 14.71
C GLY A 36 1.72 0.06 13.20
N ALA A 37 0.64 0.66 12.67
CA ALA A 37 0.41 0.76 11.23
C ALA A 37 1.48 1.64 10.54
N MET A 38 1.79 2.80 11.11
CA MET A 38 2.86 3.69 10.62
C MET A 38 4.22 2.99 10.59
N GLU A 39 4.58 2.27 11.64
CA GLU A 39 5.84 1.51 11.71
C GLU A 39 5.88 0.37 10.68
N LYS A 40 4.80 -0.37 10.52
CA LYS A 40 4.71 -1.40 9.46
C LYS A 40 4.88 -0.79 8.07
N MET A 41 4.25 0.34 7.83
CA MET A 41 4.39 1.05 6.56
C MET A 41 5.84 1.54 6.33
N LEU A 42 6.46 2.14 7.34
CA LEU A 42 7.79 2.74 7.20
C LEU A 42 8.93 1.72 7.28
N TYR A 43 8.84 0.77 8.22
CA TYR A 43 9.93 -0.17 8.55
C TYR A 43 9.61 -1.63 8.19
N GLY A 44 8.35 -1.94 7.88
CA GLY A 44 7.89 -3.31 7.61
C GLY A 44 7.49 -4.11 8.84
N THR A 45 7.78 -3.63 10.06
CA THR A 45 7.45 -4.29 11.34
C THR A 45 7.18 -3.26 12.41
N GLU A 46 6.36 -3.64 13.40
CA GLU A 46 6.19 -2.85 14.61
C GLU A 46 7.48 -2.80 15.42
N GLN A 47 7.72 -1.66 16.06
CA GLN A 47 8.89 -1.45 16.91
C GLN A 47 8.57 -1.70 18.38
N SER A 48 9.59 -1.98 19.18
CA SER A 48 9.48 -2.12 20.64
C SER A 48 9.67 -0.77 21.33
N GLY A 49 9.12 -0.64 22.54
CA GLY A 49 9.26 0.57 23.37
C GLY A 49 7.92 1.15 23.79
N SER A 50 7.95 2.22 24.55
CA SER A 50 6.75 2.97 24.92
C SER A 50 6.16 3.71 23.71
N LEU A 51 4.84 3.99 23.74
CA LEU A 51 4.19 4.72 22.65
C LEU A 51 4.86 6.08 22.37
N LEU A 52 5.29 6.77 23.42
CA LEU A 52 5.98 8.05 23.26
C LEU A 52 7.33 7.88 22.54
N GLN A 53 8.16 6.94 22.98
CA GLN A 53 9.44 6.67 22.33
C GLN A 53 9.28 6.25 20.86
N ARG A 54 8.29 5.41 20.57
CA ARG A 54 7.98 4.97 19.19
C ARG A 54 7.55 6.17 18.34
N MET A 55 6.69 7.05 18.89
CA MET A 55 6.25 8.26 18.20
C MET A 55 7.41 9.24 17.97
N ASP A 56 8.27 9.45 18.97
CA ASP A 56 9.47 10.30 18.83
C ASP A 56 10.38 9.79 17.71
N SER A 57 10.60 8.47 17.64
CA SER A 57 11.40 7.85 16.57
C SER A 57 10.77 8.01 15.19
N LEU A 58 9.45 7.89 15.09
CA LEU A 58 8.72 8.11 13.84
C LEU A 58 8.87 9.56 13.35
N GLU A 59 8.71 10.55 14.24
CA GLU A 59 8.88 11.97 13.88
C GLU A 59 10.31 12.29 13.45
N ASP A 60 11.30 11.79 14.18
CA ASP A 60 12.70 11.99 13.85
C ASP A 60 13.02 11.41 12.46
N ASP A 61 12.63 10.18 12.20
CA ASP A 61 12.85 9.53 10.89
C ASP A 61 12.07 10.23 9.75
N VAL A 62 10.80 10.62 9.99
CA VAL A 62 9.94 11.18 8.94
C VAL A 62 10.23 12.66 8.70
N TYR A 63 10.32 13.45 9.77
CA TYR A 63 10.46 14.92 9.66
C TYR A 63 11.87 15.44 10.01
N GLY A 64 12.70 14.62 10.68
CA GLY A 64 14.00 15.02 11.18
C GLY A 64 13.91 15.92 12.45
N THR A 65 12.74 15.96 13.08
CA THR A 65 12.51 16.79 14.28
C THR A 65 11.32 16.22 15.05
N ILE A 66 11.38 16.33 16.39
CA ILE A 66 10.34 15.90 17.30
C ILE A 66 9.52 17.11 17.73
N THR A 67 8.19 17.00 17.65
CA THR A 67 7.28 18.08 18.07
C THR A 67 6.94 17.97 19.56
N SER A 68 6.54 19.11 20.17
CA SER A 68 6.16 19.19 21.57
C SER A 68 4.65 19.11 21.83
N ASP A 69 3.86 18.83 20.78
CA ASP A 69 2.42 18.73 20.88
C ASP A 69 1.96 17.52 21.71
N ALA A 70 0.68 17.51 22.09
CA ALA A 70 0.07 16.37 22.75
C ALA A 70 0.19 15.11 21.86
N ILE A 71 0.56 13.99 22.46
CA ILE A 71 0.85 12.75 21.70
C ILE A 71 -0.30 12.33 20.80
N ILE A 72 -1.56 12.57 21.19
CA ILE A 72 -2.74 12.23 20.36
C ILE A 72 -2.71 13.00 19.04
N ASN A 73 -2.44 14.31 19.09
CA ASN A 73 -2.37 15.16 17.90
C ASN A 73 -1.19 14.78 17.00
N ARG A 74 -0.04 14.46 17.60
CA ARG A 74 1.15 14.00 16.88
C ARG A 74 0.87 12.73 16.09
N VAL A 75 0.21 11.75 16.74
CA VAL A 75 -0.16 10.46 16.12
C VAL A 75 -1.17 10.68 15.01
N ASP A 76 -2.21 11.47 15.24
CA ASP A 76 -3.26 11.71 14.24
C ASP A 76 -2.70 12.44 13.02
N ASN A 77 -1.96 13.53 13.23
CA ASN A 77 -1.36 14.31 12.15
C ASN A 77 -0.36 13.48 11.31
N MET A 78 0.47 12.65 11.97
CA MET A 78 1.41 11.82 11.25
C MET A 78 0.72 10.68 10.50
N TYR A 79 -0.29 10.06 11.10
CA TYR A 79 -1.07 9.02 10.45
C TYR A 79 -1.74 9.55 9.18
N ASP A 80 -2.36 10.74 9.29
CA ASP A 80 -2.98 11.42 8.15
C ASP A 80 -1.96 11.81 7.06
N TYR A 81 -0.78 12.26 7.47
CA TYR A 81 0.31 12.57 6.52
C TYR A 81 0.81 11.33 5.78
N LEU A 82 0.99 10.20 6.47
CA LEU A 82 1.55 8.99 5.90
C LEU A 82 0.54 8.23 5.04
N GLU A 83 -0.66 7.99 5.56
CA GLU A 83 -1.70 7.18 4.92
C GLU A 83 -2.67 8.01 4.06
N GLY A 84 -2.87 9.28 4.42
CA GLY A 84 -3.82 10.19 3.81
C GLY A 84 -5.19 10.16 4.47
N THR A 85 -5.93 11.24 4.25
CA THR A 85 -7.35 11.33 4.61
C THR A 85 -8.19 11.40 3.35
N PRO A 86 -9.39 10.81 3.32
CA PRO A 86 -10.24 10.79 2.11
C PRO A 86 -10.59 12.17 1.56
N ASP A 87 -10.56 13.21 2.38
CA ASP A 87 -11.20 14.49 2.10
C ASP A 87 -10.24 15.68 1.90
N ASN A 88 -8.93 15.54 2.12
CA ASN A 88 -8.03 16.71 2.04
C ASN A 88 -7.54 17.04 0.62
N GLY A 89 -7.78 16.18 -0.36
CA GLY A 89 -7.33 16.42 -1.75
C GLY A 89 -5.83 16.42 -1.95
N GLU A 90 -5.04 16.12 -0.92
CA GLU A 90 -3.60 16.05 -0.96
C GLU A 90 -3.11 14.59 -1.05
N ALA A 91 -2.05 14.38 -1.80
CA ALA A 91 -1.42 13.06 -1.88
C ALA A 91 -0.70 12.75 -0.57
N SER A 92 -1.01 11.60 0.05
CA SER A 92 -0.27 11.09 1.21
C SER A 92 1.17 10.77 0.86
N PHE A 93 2.00 10.60 1.89
CA PHE A 93 3.39 10.12 1.75
C PHE A 93 3.43 8.79 0.94
N ALA A 94 2.54 7.85 1.25
CA ALA A 94 2.43 6.59 0.53
C ALA A 94 2.12 6.80 -0.95
N THR A 95 1.16 7.66 -1.27
CA THR A 95 0.78 8.00 -2.64
C THR A 95 1.94 8.67 -3.38
N LYS A 96 2.63 9.62 -2.76
CA LYS A 96 3.80 10.29 -3.33
C LYS A 96 4.92 9.31 -3.66
N LEU A 97 5.22 8.37 -2.75
CA LEU A 97 6.22 7.33 -2.99
C LEU A 97 5.83 6.40 -4.15
N ASN A 98 4.55 5.99 -4.19
CA ASN A 98 4.04 5.17 -5.29
C ASN A 98 4.18 5.87 -6.64
N VAL A 99 3.91 7.17 -6.70
CA VAL A 99 4.05 7.99 -7.92
C VAL A 99 5.50 8.10 -8.36
N VAL A 100 6.43 8.32 -7.43
CA VAL A 100 7.87 8.35 -7.72
C VAL A 100 8.32 7.03 -8.35
N GLU A 101 8.02 5.90 -7.71
CA GLU A 101 8.42 4.59 -8.24
C GLU A 101 7.79 4.31 -9.60
N TRP A 102 6.50 4.60 -9.75
CA TRP A 102 5.82 4.39 -11.03
C TRP A 102 6.43 5.26 -12.14
N LYS A 103 6.76 6.52 -11.85
CA LYS A 103 7.41 7.41 -12.82
C LYS A 103 8.81 6.96 -13.23
N MET A 104 9.57 6.37 -12.29
CA MET A 104 10.95 5.94 -12.52
C MET A 104 11.04 4.54 -13.13
N ASN A 105 10.13 3.63 -12.75
CA ASN A 105 10.24 2.21 -13.07
C ASN A 105 9.01 1.65 -13.81
N GLU A 106 7.99 2.47 -14.09
CA GLU A 106 6.67 2.05 -14.59
C GLU A 106 6.03 0.93 -13.75
N SER A 107 6.40 0.83 -12.49
CA SER A 107 5.95 -0.19 -11.57
C SER A 107 6.17 0.25 -10.13
N MET A 108 5.28 -0.18 -9.23
CA MET A 108 5.43 0.01 -7.79
C MET A 108 6.15 -1.18 -7.16
N SER A 109 6.88 -0.90 -6.09
CA SER A 109 7.46 -1.91 -5.22
C SER A 109 6.58 -2.15 -3.99
N GLY A 110 6.64 -3.35 -3.43
CA GLY A 110 6.05 -3.63 -2.12
C GLY A 110 7.09 -3.49 -1.01
N GLY A 111 6.60 -3.49 0.24
CA GLY A 111 7.44 -3.50 1.43
C GLY A 111 7.59 -2.12 2.09
N ALA A 112 8.52 -2.04 3.03
CA ALA A 112 8.76 -0.86 3.87
C ALA A 112 9.12 0.38 3.05
N ALA A 113 8.48 1.51 3.34
CA ALA A 113 8.68 2.75 2.60
C ALA A 113 10.15 3.23 2.66
N LYS A 114 10.82 3.09 3.79
CA LYS A 114 12.24 3.42 3.95
C LYS A 114 13.10 2.65 2.94
N ASN A 115 12.91 1.33 2.84
CA ASN A 115 13.65 0.49 1.90
C ASN A 115 13.35 0.85 0.44
N ARG A 116 12.12 1.23 0.14
CA ARG A 116 11.68 1.64 -1.20
C ARG A 116 12.34 2.96 -1.62
N ILE A 117 12.39 3.95 -0.73
CA ILE A 117 13.11 5.22 -0.93
C ILE A 117 14.59 4.92 -1.17
N GLU A 118 15.22 4.12 -0.31
CA GLU A 118 16.63 3.76 -0.43
C GLU A 118 16.95 3.02 -1.74
N ALA A 119 16.09 2.13 -2.17
CA ALA A 119 16.24 1.43 -3.46
C ALA A 119 16.16 2.40 -4.64
N THR A 120 15.22 3.35 -4.60
CA THR A 120 15.06 4.38 -5.63
C THR A 120 16.27 5.32 -5.65
N GLU A 121 16.77 5.74 -4.50
CA GLU A 121 17.98 6.57 -4.40
C GLU A 121 19.22 5.87 -4.94
N LYS A 122 19.41 4.59 -4.60
CA LYS A 122 20.50 3.79 -5.15
C LYS A 122 20.45 3.69 -6.66
N LEU A 123 19.25 3.56 -7.22
CA LEU A 123 19.05 3.53 -8.66
C LEU A 123 19.44 4.87 -9.31
N LEU A 124 19.07 5.99 -8.70
CA LEU A 124 19.24 7.33 -9.27
C LEU A 124 20.59 7.96 -8.96
N TYR A 125 21.10 7.77 -7.74
CA TYR A 125 22.32 8.42 -7.24
C TYR A 125 23.49 7.46 -6.99
N GLY A 126 23.25 6.15 -7.10
CA GLY A 126 24.25 5.13 -6.76
C GLY A 126 24.44 4.87 -5.26
N GLN A 127 23.79 5.67 -4.41
CA GLN A 127 23.89 5.56 -2.94
C GLN A 127 22.65 6.09 -2.24
N ASN A 128 22.43 5.70 -0.98
CA ASN A 128 21.39 6.27 -0.15
C ASN A 128 21.70 7.73 0.18
N GLN A 129 20.66 8.55 0.27
CA GLN A 129 20.77 9.92 0.73
C GLN A 129 20.59 10.00 2.25
N THR A 130 20.98 11.12 2.85
CA THR A 130 20.81 11.40 4.28
C THR A 130 19.67 12.40 4.50
N GLY A 131 19.16 12.46 5.71
CA GLY A 131 18.07 13.36 6.12
C GLY A 131 16.75 12.65 6.32
N SER A 132 15.71 13.42 6.63
CA SER A 132 14.38 12.92 6.90
C SER A 132 13.74 12.23 5.70
N LEU A 133 12.88 11.24 5.93
CA LEU A 133 12.20 10.51 4.86
C LEU A 133 11.32 11.44 4.01
N SER A 134 10.68 12.43 4.62
CA SER A 134 9.90 13.44 3.89
C SER A 134 10.78 14.27 2.94
N GLY A 135 11.91 14.79 3.41
CA GLY A 135 12.82 15.58 2.57
C GLY A 135 13.46 14.75 1.45
N ARG A 136 13.78 13.50 1.71
CA ARG A 136 14.29 12.55 0.71
C ARG A 136 13.24 12.27 -0.37
N LEU A 137 11.98 12.01 0.05
CA LEU A 137 10.87 11.79 -0.88
C LEU A 137 10.57 13.04 -1.72
N GLU A 138 10.60 14.24 -1.13
CA GLU A 138 10.44 15.49 -1.88
C GLU A 138 11.53 15.69 -2.93
N SER A 139 12.76 15.30 -2.61
CA SER A 139 13.86 15.36 -3.57
C SER A 139 13.63 14.41 -4.76
N LEU A 140 13.11 13.20 -4.49
CA LEU A 140 12.73 12.24 -5.52
C LEU A 140 11.53 12.73 -6.35
N LEU A 141 10.53 13.39 -5.73
CA LEU A 141 9.39 13.98 -6.43
C LEU A 141 9.82 15.08 -7.41
N LYS A 142 10.78 15.93 -7.03
CA LYS A 142 11.33 16.95 -7.94
C LYS A 142 11.96 16.32 -9.19
N LEU A 143 12.67 15.21 -9.04
CA LEU A 143 13.20 14.46 -10.18
C LEU A 143 12.10 13.81 -11.03
N ALA A 144 10.99 13.39 -10.40
CA ALA A 144 9.82 12.88 -11.08
C ALA A 144 8.95 13.98 -11.74
N SER A 145 9.45 15.22 -11.83
CA SER A 145 8.78 16.39 -12.40
C SER A 145 7.64 16.98 -11.56
N TYR A 146 7.63 16.72 -10.25
CA TYR A 146 6.73 17.35 -9.29
C TYR A 146 7.49 18.39 -8.46
N THR A 147 7.83 19.51 -9.09
CA THR A 147 8.77 20.52 -8.54
C THR A 147 8.28 21.22 -7.28
N ASP A 148 6.97 21.32 -7.10
CA ASP A 148 6.31 21.87 -5.91
C ASP A 148 5.98 20.81 -4.85
N GLY A 149 6.38 19.54 -5.08
CA GLY A 149 6.04 18.42 -4.19
C GLY A 149 4.56 18.03 -4.21
N ASN A 150 3.75 18.68 -5.05
CA ASN A 150 2.33 18.41 -5.17
C ASN A 150 2.06 17.37 -6.24
N VAL A 151 1.47 16.25 -5.84
CA VAL A 151 0.97 15.20 -6.73
C VAL A 151 -0.53 15.39 -6.86
N PRO A 152 -1.05 15.70 -8.07
CA PRO A 152 -2.48 15.86 -8.24
C PRO A 152 -3.20 14.53 -7.99
N VAL A 153 -4.17 14.55 -7.10
CA VAL A 153 -5.05 13.40 -6.81
C VAL A 153 -6.47 13.72 -7.26
N GLN A 154 -7.16 12.71 -7.73
CA GLN A 154 -8.53 12.82 -8.18
C GLN A 154 -9.34 11.61 -7.70
N GLN A 155 -10.53 11.86 -7.18
CA GLN A 155 -11.45 10.79 -6.87
C GLN A 155 -12.12 10.27 -8.15
N VAL A 156 -12.09 8.96 -8.33
CA VAL A 156 -12.76 8.28 -9.42
C VAL A 156 -13.61 7.13 -8.89
N VAL A 157 -14.73 6.87 -9.53
CA VAL A 157 -15.55 5.70 -9.23
C VAL A 157 -15.14 4.57 -10.16
N LEU A 158 -14.65 3.48 -9.57
CA LEU A 158 -14.35 2.28 -10.33
C LEU A 158 -15.65 1.66 -10.83
N PRO A 159 -15.85 1.51 -12.16
CA PRO A 159 -17.07 0.91 -12.70
C PRO A 159 -17.29 -0.50 -12.11
N LYS A 160 -18.56 -0.82 -11.84
CA LYS A 160 -18.92 -2.18 -11.44
C LYS A 160 -18.43 -3.18 -12.49
N ASP A 161 -17.95 -4.33 -12.04
CA ASP A 161 -17.44 -5.40 -12.90
C ASP A 161 -16.13 -5.04 -13.67
N SER A 162 -15.40 -4.02 -13.22
CA SER A 162 -14.06 -3.73 -13.73
C SER A 162 -13.14 -4.93 -13.56
N VAL A 163 -12.40 -5.26 -14.62
CA VAL A 163 -11.47 -6.40 -14.64
C VAL A 163 -10.05 -5.90 -14.80
N PHE A 164 -9.13 -6.44 -14.00
CA PHE A 164 -7.70 -6.18 -14.12
C PHE A 164 -6.89 -7.46 -13.91
N LYS A 165 -5.70 -7.49 -14.44
CA LYS A 165 -4.81 -8.65 -14.32
C LYS A 165 -4.02 -8.59 -13.03
N ILE A 166 -3.88 -9.75 -12.40
CA ILE A 166 -3.04 -9.93 -11.21
C ILE A 166 -2.01 -11.02 -11.44
N ALA A 167 -0.90 -10.91 -10.73
CA ALA A 167 0.11 -11.95 -10.60
C ALA A 167 0.21 -12.36 -9.13
N PHE A 168 0.01 -13.63 -8.85
CA PHE A 168 0.21 -14.13 -7.49
C PHE A 168 1.69 -14.09 -7.12
N THR A 169 1.98 -13.73 -5.87
CA THR A 169 3.35 -13.69 -5.34
C THR A 169 3.79 -15.00 -4.69
N SER A 170 2.84 -15.93 -4.53
CA SER A 170 3.06 -17.28 -4.05
C SER A 170 2.34 -18.30 -4.94
N GLU A 171 2.83 -19.54 -4.95
CA GLU A 171 2.19 -20.63 -5.68
C GLU A 171 0.84 -20.98 -5.08
N LEU A 172 -0.18 -21.11 -5.93
CA LEU A 172 -1.50 -21.62 -5.56
C LEU A 172 -1.67 -23.02 -6.13
N SER A 173 -2.07 -23.96 -5.27
CA SER A 173 -2.26 -25.35 -5.63
C SER A 173 -3.53 -25.91 -5.00
N THR A 174 -4.34 -26.62 -5.79
CA THR A 174 -5.53 -27.31 -5.26
C THR A 174 -5.21 -28.38 -4.23
N LYS A 175 -3.97 -28.85 -4.16
CA LYS A 175 -3.52 -29.83 -3.16
C LYS A 175 -3.16 -29.16 -1.83
N MET A 176 -2.65 -27.93 -1.85
CA MET A 176 -2.13 -27.25 -0.66
C MET A 176 -3.05 -26.14 -0.16
N SER A 177 -3.75 -25.44 -1.08
CA SER A 177 -4.63 -24.33 -0.70
C SER A 177 -5.92 -24.83 -0.08
N ARG A 178 -6.41 -24.11 0.93
CA ARG A 178 -7.66 -24.36 1.65
C ARG A 178 -8.57 -23.15 1.57
N LYS A 179 -9.87 -23.36 1.74
CA LYS A 179 -10.82 -22.27 1.91
C LYS A 179 -10.43 -21.44 3.14
N GLY A 180 -10.38 -20.13 2.99
CA GLY A 180 -9.96 -19.18 4.02
C GLY A 180 -8.49 -18.77 3.93
N ASP A 181 -7.66 -19.46 3.13
CA ASP A 181 -6.25 -19.08 2.99
C ASP A 181 -6.14 -17.67 2.41
N VAL A 182 -5.24 -16.89 3.00
CA VAL A 182 -4.86 -15.57 2.49
C VAL A 182 -3.88 -15.73 1.34
N VAL A 183 -4.13 -15.03 0.26
CA VAL A 183 -3.26 -15.02 -0.93
C VAL A 183 -2.79 -13.60 -1.21
N HIS A 184 -1.51 -13.47 -1.54
CA HIS A 184 -0.90 -12.19 -1.92
C HIS A 184 -0.73 -12.12 -3.42
N PHE A 185 -0.99 -10.96 -3.99
CA PHE A 185 -0.85 -10.71 -5.42
C PHE A 185 -0.33 -9.30 -5.70
N LYS A 186 0.06 -9.08 -6.94
CA LYS A 186 0.40 -7.76 -7.48
C LYS A 186 -0.43 -7.48 -8.72
N ALA A 187 -0.75 -6.21 -8.96
CA ALA A 187 -1.30 -5.79 -10.24
C ALA A 187 -0.27 -6.09 -11.34
N ALA A 188 -0.67 -6.82 -12.37
CA ALA A 188 0.21 -7.18 -13.50
C ALA A 188 0.31 -6.05 -14.52
N ASP A 189 -0.74 -5.25 -14.66
CA ASP A 189 -0.84 -4.12 -15.58
C ASP A 189 -1.40 -2.89 -14.83
N ASN A 190 -1.25 -1.70 -15.44
CA ASN A 190 -1.90 -0.49 -14.97
C ASN A 190 -3.40 -0.54 -15.25
N LEU A 191 -4.22 -0.06 -14.31
CA LEU A 191 -5.65 0.15 -14.50
C LEU A 191 -5.94 1.65 -14.52
N TYR A 192 -6.59 2.11 -15.59
CA TYR A 192 -7.03 3.49 -15.76
C TYR A 192 -8.56 3.58 -15.75
N VAL A 193 -9.08 4.66 -15.19
CA VAL A 193 -10.49 5.05 -15.28
C VAL A 193 -10.52 6.51 -15.74
N ASN A 194 -11.12 6.79 -16.92
CA ASN A 194 -11.16 8.14 -17.52
C ASN A 194 -9.76 8.80 -17.54
N ASP A 195 -8.76 8.08 -18.01
CA ASP A 195 -7.34 8.49 -18.09
C ASP A 195 -6.65 8.75 -16.73
N VAL A 196 -7.33 8.51 -15.62
CA VAL A 196 -6.75 8.55 -14.28
C VAL A 196 -6.19 7.17 -13.92
N LEU A 197 -4.93 7.10 -13.53
CA LEU A 197 -4.30 5.86 -13.06
C LEU A 197 -4.85 5.53 -11.67
N VAL A 198 -5.64 4.46 -11.60
CA VAL A 198 -6.29 4.01 -10.35
C VAL A 198 -5.48 2.93 -9.66
N LEU A 199 -4.95 1.98 -10.43
CA LEU A 199 -4.16 0.87 -9.89
C LEU A 199 -2.87 0.75 -10.72
N PRO A 200 -1.73 1.20 -10.19
CA PRO A 200 -0.45 1.04 -10.87
C PRO A 200 -0.01 -0.42 -10.92
N LYS A 201 0.69 -0.79 -11.98
CA LYS A 201 1.41 -2.06 -12.04
C LYS A 201 2.34 -2.23 -10.83
N GLY A 202 2.36 -3.42 -10.25
CA GLY A 202 3.13 -3.72 -9.05
C GLY A 202 2.42 -3.42 -7.72
N ALA A 203 1.29 -2.68 -7.74
CA ALA A 203 0.47 -2.48 -6.55
C ALA A 203 0.12 -3.82 -5.92
N THR A 204 0.38 -3.96 -4.61
CA THR A 204 0.13 -5.20 -3.88
C THR A 204 -1.30 -5.28 -3.38
N GLY A 205 -1.82 -6.49 -3.32
CA GLY A 205 -3.14 -6.76 -2.77
C GLY A 205 -3.18 -8.11 -2.06
N ILE A 206 -4.22 -8.30 -1.27
CA ILE A 206 -4.53 -9.55 -0.60
C ILE A 206 -5.91 -10.05 -1.02
N GLY A 207 -6.06 -11.36 -1.08
CA GLY A 207 -7.32 -12.03 -1.36
C GLY A 207 -7.49 -13.23 -0.45
N GLU A 208 -8.68 -13.83 -0.49
CA GLU A 208 -8.99 -15.04 0.29
C GLU A 208 -9.48 -16.14 -0.65
N VAL A 209 -9.01 -17.36 -0.44
CA VAL A 209 -9.49 -18.55 -1.15
C VAL A 209 -10.92 -18.87 -0.69
N LYS A 210 -11.90 -18.68 -1.55
CA LYS A 210 -13.32 -18.97 -1.24
C LYS A 210 -13.70 -20.42 -1.48
N LYS A 211 -13.07 -21.09 -2.47
CA LYS A 211 -13.39 -22.47 -2.82
C LYS A 211 -12.17 -23.15 -3.45
N VAL A 212 -11.95 -24.39 -3.08
CA VAL A 212 -10.99 -25.29 -3.72
C VAL A 212 -11.75 -26.50 -4.24
N VAL A 213 -11.58 -26.82 -5.53
CA VAL A 213 -12.12 -28.02 -6.12
C VAL A 213 -10.97 -29.00 -6.38
N GLN A 214 -10.98 -30.12 -5.70
CA GLN A 214 -10.00 -31.20 -5.92
C GLN A 214 -10.29 -31.89 -7.26
N PRO A 215 -9.27 -32.24 -8.05
CA PRO A 215 -9.47 -33.05 -9.25
C PRO A 215 -10.06 -34.42 -8.85
N GLY A 216 -11.11 -34.82 -9.52
CA GLY A 216 -11.72 -36.15 -9.31
C GLY A 216 -10.75 -37.28 -9.62
N ILE A 217 -10.91 -38.45 -8.96
CA ILE A 217 -10.00 -39.60 -9.08
C ILE A 217 -9.94 -40.14 -10.49
N PHE A 218 -10.94 -39.86 -11.34
CA PHE A 218 -11.04 -40.37 -12.72
C PHE A 218 -11.04 -39.29 -13.82
N GLY A 219 -10.69 -38.04 -13.51
CA GLY A 219 -10.53 -37.00 -14.55
C GLY A 219 -11.77 -36.78 -15.44
N LYS A 220 -12.97 -37.10 -14.96
CA LYS A 220 -14.24 -36.78 -15.61
C LYS A 220 -14.94 -35.67 -14.84
N ASP A 221 -15.03 -34.53 -15.48
CA ASP A 221 -16.12 -33.56 -15.35
C ASP A 221 -16.59 -33.20 -16.74
#